data_9d3f7de157084f8e5736681c79b29583
#
_entry.id   9d3f7de157084f8e5736681c79b29583
#
_cell.length_a   1.000
_cell.length_b   1.000
_cell.length_c   1.000
_cell.angle_alpha   90.00
_cell.angle_beta   90.00
_cell.angle_gamma   90.00
#
_symmetry.space_group_name_H-M   'P 1'
#
loop_
_entity.id
_entity.type
_entity.pdbx_description
1 polymer ?
#
loop_
_entity_poly.entity_id
_entity_poly.type
_entity_poly.pdbx_seq_one_letter_code
_entity_poly.pdbx_strand_id
1 'polypeptide(L)'
;GGGWLIVGRPADLVLWMITATLVATLAACQALPDIATGHGQSQPQPLGPLLRNPLFLTFLLGASLLQASHMIYYGFATLHWQAAGLPGWMIGLLWAEGVVAEVVLFAFSGRVVGRLGPGVLLVLGGLGGVVRWCVLAATTDPVALFAVQWLHAATFGCMHLGAMHFLNRAAPPGLSARAQTLHSSVTLGIASGIGMLSAGQLYESLQGGAFLAMAALSAGGAVMAERLRREWRGGVIV
;
A
#
# COMPACT_ATOMS: atom_id res chain seq x y z
N GLY A 1 0.35 0.52 -21.26
CA GLY A 1 1.33 0.31 -22.23
C GLY A 1 2.08 -1.02 -22.30
N GLY A 2 2.73 -1.49 -21.22
CA GLY A 2 3.65 -2.65 -21.29
C GLY A 2 3.03 -3.99 -21.66
N GLY A 3 1.77 -4.24 -21.31
CA GLY A 3 1.12 -5.51 -21.60
C GLY A 3 1.00 -5.83 -23.09
N TRP A 4 0.82 -4.83 -23.96
CA TRP A 4 0.75 -5.04 -25.41
C TRP A 4 2.10 -5.46 -26.02
N LEU A 5 3.20 -5.00 -25.43
CA LEU A 5 4.57 -5.36 -25.86
C LEU A 5 4.93 -6.82 -25.53
N ILE A 6 4.22 -7.46 -24.63
CA ILE A 6 4.55 -8.78 -24.06
C ILE A 6 3.71 -9.89 -24.70
N VAL A 7 2.52 -9.58 -25.28
CA VAL A 7 1.64 -10.56 -25.89
C VAL A 7 2.34 -11.28 -27.05
N GLY A 8 2.50 -12.60 -26.92
CA GLY A 8 3.14 -13.45 -27.93
C GLY A 8 4.68 -13.34 -28.00
N ARG A 9 5.33 -12.67 -27.05
CA ARG A 9 6.79 -12.56 -26.98
C ARG A 9 7.36 -13.53 -25.93
N PRO A 10 8.62 -13.98 -26.09
CA PRO A 10 9.27 -14.87 -25.13
C PRO A 10 9.39 -14.19 -23.75
N ALA A 11 9.30 -14.98 -22.67
CA ALA A 11 9.41 -14.50 -21.29
C ALA A 11 10.69 -13.69 -21.02
N ASP A 12 11.76 -13.97 -21.77
CA ASP A 12 13.05 -13.27 -21.67
C ASP A 12 12.92 -11.76 -21.95
N LEU A 13 11.95 -11.33 -22.78
CA LEU A 13 11.71 -9.90 -23.02
C LEU A 13 11.35 -9.15 -21.73
N VAL A 14 10.55 -9.78 -20.86
CA VAL A 14 10.18 -9.20 -19.56
C VAL A 14 11.41 -9.02 -18.68
N LEU A 15 12.28 -10.04 -18.63
CA LEU A 15 13.53 -9.98 -17.88
C LEU A 15 14.45 -8.86 -18.40
N TRP A 16 14.58 -8.73 -19.73
CA TRP A 16 15.37 -7.66 -20.34
C TRP A 16 14.80 -6.27 -20.06
N MET A 17 13.48 -6.12 -20.10
CA MET A 17 12.83 -4.84 -19.75
C MET A 17 13.06 -4.47 -18.29
N ILE A 18 12.93 -5.41 -17.36
CA ILE A 18 13.22 -5.19 -15.93
C ILE A 18 14.71 -4.82 -15.76
N THR A 19 15.61 -5.58 -16.35
CA THR A 19 17.04 -5.30 -16.27
C THR A 19 17.40 -3.92 -16.82
N ALA A 20 16.87 -3.56 -17.99
CA ALA A 20 17.10 -2.24 -18.58
C ALA A 20 16.58 -1.10 -17.67
N THR A 21 15.41 -1.29 -17.07
CA THR A 21 14.84 -0.31 -16.13
C THR A 21 15.70 -0.17 -14.87
N LEU A 22 16.20 -1.27 -14.32
CA LEU A 22 17.10 -1.26 -13.15
C LEU A 22 18.43 -0.57 -13.47
N VAL A 23 19.01 -0.85 -14.64
CA VAL A 23 20.25 -0.17 -15.09
C VAL A 23 20.03 1.32 -15.27
N ALA A 24 18.91 1.73 -15.90
CA ALA A 24 18.56 3.13 -16.06
C ALA A 24 18.37 3.82 -14.71
N THR A 25 17.70 3.16 -13.76
CA THR A 25 17.52 3.66 -12.38
C THR A 25 18.87 3.84 -11.69
N LEU A 26 19.76 2.85 -11.79
CA LEU A 26 21.10 2.93 -11.20
C LEU A 26 21.90 4.09 -11.78
N ALA A 27 21.87 4.27 -13.10
CA ALA A 27 22.54 5.39 -13.77
C ALA A 27 21.97 6.76 -13.33
N ALA A 28 20.64 6.84 -13.20
CA ALA A 28 19.99 8.05 -12.69
C ALA A 28 20.38 8.35 -11.23
N CYS A 29 20.50 7.33 -10.39
CA CYS A 29 20.95 7.50 -9.00
C CYS A 29 22.39 8.01 -8.90
N GLN A 30 23.27 7.58 -9.81
CA GLN A 30 24.66 8.07 -9.85
C GLN A 30 24.76 9.52 -10.33
N ALA A 31 23.79 10.00 -11.10
CA ALA A 31 23.70 11.38 -11.56
C ALA A 31 23.12 12.34 -10.50
N LEU A 32 22.60 11.83 -9.38
CA LEU A 32 22.10 12.67 -8.31
C LEU A 32 23.27 13.36 -7.57
N PRO A 33 23.16 14.67 -7.32
CA PRO A 33 24.19 15.38 -6.57
C PRO A 33 24.23 14.85 -5.13
N ASP A 34 25.42 14.59 -4.61
CA ASP A 34 25.66 14.32 -3.17
C ASP A 34 25.34 15.58 -2.37
N ILE A 35 24.11 15.67 -1.90
CA ILE A 35 23.75 16.69 -0.92
C ILE A 35 24.28 16.20 0.42
N ALA A 36 25.42 16.72 0.85
CA ALA A 36 25.93 16.54 2.19
C ALA A 36 24.87 17.10 3.16
N THR A 37 23.93 16.27 3.57
CA THR A 37 23.12 16.57 4.75
C THR A 37 24.10 16.66 5.90
N GLY A 38 24.26 17.89 6.48
CA GLY A 38 25.13 18.08 7.64
C GLY A 38 24.79 17.05 8.71
N HIS A 39 25.60 16.01 8.77
CA HIS A 39 25.53 15.00 9.80
C HIS A 39 26.02 15.68 11.09
N GLY A 40 25.14 16.45 11.73
CA GLY A 40 25.25 16.56 13.16
C GLY A 40 25.28 15.12 13.66
N GLN A 41 26.36 14.74 14.32
CA GLN A 41 26.54 13.42 14.93
C GLN A 41 25.47 13.23 16.02
N SER A 42 24.21 13.05 15.62
CA SER A 42 23.18 12.56 16.52
C SER A 42 23.49 11.09 16.76
N GLN A 43 23.92 10.79 17.98
CA GLN A 43 24.10 9.40 18.41
C GLN A 43 22.86 8.59 18.05
N PRO A 44 23.00 7.36 17.54
CA PRO A 44 21.88 6.52 17.16
C PRO A 44 20.97 6.29 18.37
N GLN A 45 19.85 7.01 18.41
CA GLN A 45 18.87 6.83 19.48
C GLN A 45 18.25 5.43 19.43
N PRO A 46 18.07 4.73 20.55
CA PRO A 46 17.50 3.39 20.56
C PRO A 46 16.03 3.40 20.10
N LEU A 47 15.63 2.40 19.31
CA LEU A 47 14.23 2.21 18.89
C LEU A 47 13.34 1.65 20.02
N GLY A 48 13.92 1.19 21.12
CA GLY A 48 13.21 0.54 22.21
C GLY A 48 12.01 1.32 22.74
N PRO A 49 12.13 2.63 23.05
CA PRO A 49 10.99 3.43 23.50
C PRO A 49 9.84 3.46 22.49
N LEU A 50 10.14 3.61 21.20
CA LEU A 50 9.14 3.64 20.14
C LEU A 50 8.40 2.29 20.03
N LEU A 51 9.14 1.18 20.10
CA LEU A 51 8.57 -0.17 20.06
C LEU A 51 7.74 -0.56 21.29
N ARG A 52 7.88 0.18 22.38
CA ARG A 52 7.07 -0.01 23.61
C ARG A 52 5.88 0.96 23.67
N ASN A 53 5.83 1.94 22.79
CA ASN A 53 4.75 2.91 22.77
C ASN A 53 3.48 2.29 22.16
N PRO A 54 2.34 2.25 22.88
CA PRO A 54 1.13 1.59 22.42
C PRO A 54 0.52 2.26 21.19
N LEU A 55 0.67 3.59 21.02
CA LEU A 55 0.20 4.29 19.82
C LEU A 55 0.98 3.89 18.58
N PHE A 56 2.30 3.72 18.70
CA PHE A 56 3.13 3.25 17.59
C PHE A 56 2.79 1.81 17.21
N LEU A 57 2.56 0.94 18.19
CA LEU A 57 2.16 -0.45 17.93
C LEU A 57 0.77 -0.53 17.31
N THR A 58 -0.18 0.30 17.75
CA THR A 58 -1.51 0.43 17.15
C THR A 58 -1.42 0.88 15.68
N PHE A 59 -0.59 1.89 15.42
CA PHE A 59 -0.29 2.33 14.04
C PHE A 59 0.31 1.21 13.21
N LEU A 60 1.35 0.55 13.71
CA LEU A 60 2.07 -0.49 12.98
C LEU A 60 1.16 -1.68 12.65
N LEU A 61 0.34 -2.11 13.62
CA LEU A 61 -0.64 -3.17 13.41
C LEU A 61 -1.70 -2.75 12.38
N GLY A 62 -2.28 -1.55 12.53
CA GLY A 62 -3.28 -1.03 11.59
C GLY A 62 -2.74 -0.94 10.15
N ALA A 63 -1.55 -0.35 9.98
CA ALA A 63 -0.89 -0.26 8.68
C ALA A 63 -0.56 -1.64 8.10
N SER A 64 -0.16 -2.61 8.93
CA SER A 64 0.12 -3.99 8.51
C SER A 64 -1.13 -4.70 8.02
N LEU A 65 -2.26 -4.55 8.72
CA LEU A 65 -3.54 -5.13 8.30
C LEU A 65 -4.02 -4.52 6.98
N LEU A 66 -3.92 -3.19 6.83
CA LEU A 66 -4.26 -2.50 5.58
C LEU A 66 -3.36 -2.95 4.42
N GLN A 67 -2.06 -3.11 4.65
CA GLN A 67 -1.13 -3.58 3.63
C GLN A 67 -1.39 -5.03 3.26
N ALA A 68 -1.54 -5.92 4.23
CA ALA A 68 -1.82 -7.34 4.00
C ALA A 68 -3.15 -7.57 3.26
N SER A 69 -4.11 -6.64 3.42
CA SER A 69 -5.39 -6.69 2.71
C SER A 69 -5.30 -6.57 1.19
N HIS A 70 -4.13 -6.31 0.62
CA HIS A 70 -3.92 -6.23 -0.83
C HIS A 70 -3.37 -7.54 -1.43
N MET A 71 -2.97 -8.51 -0.62
CA MET A 71 -2.14 -9.62 -1.12
C MET A 71 -2.88 -10.57 -2.06
N ILE A 72 -4.15 -10.89 -1.80
CA ILE A 72 -4.94 -11.69 -2.75
C ILE A 72 -5.19 -10.91 -4.05
N TYR A 73 -5.45 -9.61 -3.96
CA TYR A 73 -5.62 -8.76 -5.13
C TYR A 73 -4.36 -8.77 -6.01
N TYR A 74 -3.18 -8.53 -5.44
CA TYR A 74 -1.93 -8.52 -6.21
C TYR A 74 -1.56 -9.90 -6.77
N GLY A 75 -1.84 -10.97 -6.04
CA GLY A 75 -1.50 -12.32 -6.49
C GLY A 75 -2.51 -12.91 -7.48
N PHE A 76 -3.79 -12.63 -7.31
CA PHE A 76 -4.85 -13.43 -7.94
C PHE A 76 -5.90 -12.65 -8.72
N ALA A 77 -5.98 -11.31 -8.64
CA ALA A 77 -7.01 -10.56 -9.37
C ALA A 77 -6.95 -10.78 -10.88
N THR A 78 -5.76 -10.79 -11.47
CA THR A 78 -5.59 -11.07 -12.90
C THR A 78 -6.12 -12.45 -13.28
N LEU A 79 -5.77 -13.49 -12.53
CA LEU A 79 -6.24 -14.85 -12.77
C LEU A 79 -7.76 -14.96 -12.57
N HIS A 80 -8.30 -14.30 -11.55
CA HIS A 80 -9.72 -14.26 -11.26
C HIS A 80 -10.52 -13.64 -12.42
N TRP A 81 -10.07 -12.52 -12.94
CA TRP A 81 -10.72 -11.83 -14.04
C TRP A 81 -10.57 -12.59 -15.39
N GLN A 82 -9.41 -13.22 -15.61
CA GLN A 82 -9.22 -14.11 -16.75
C GLN A 82 -10.18 -15.31 -16.72
N ALA A 83 -10.33 -15.95 -15.57
CA ALA A 83 -11.26 -17.06 -15.36
C ALA A 83 -12.72 -16.63 -15.57
N ALA A 84 -13.06 -15.38 -15.29
CA ALA A 84 -14.36 -14.77 -15.57
C ALA A 84 -14.55 -14.35 -17.05
N GLY A 85 -13.55 -14.57 -17.92
CA GLY A 85 -13.62 -14.27 -19.34
C GLY A 85 -13.28 -12.83 -19.73
N LEU A 86 -12.72 -12.00 -18.83
CA LEU A 86 -12.31 -10.65 -19.17
C LEU A 86 -11.09 -10.69 -20.12
N PRO A 87 -11.11 -9.93 -21.23
CA PRO A 87 -9.98 -9.89 -22.14
C PRO A 87 -8.77 -9.19 -21.52
N GLY A 88 -7.57 -9.62 -21.89
CA GLY A 88 -6.30 -9.13 -21.30
C GLY A 88 -6.12 -7.62 -21.39
N TRP A 89 -6.60 -6.96 -22.47
CA TRP A 89 -6.53 -5.50 -22.58
C TRP A 89 -7.37 -4.79 -21.52
N MET A 90 -8.54 -5.33 -21.17
CA MET A 90 -9.42 -4.78 -20.13
C MET A 90 -8.79 -4.94 -18.75
N ILE A 91 -8.21 -6.11 -18.47
CA ILE A 91 -7.46 -6.35 -17.23
C ILE A 91 -6.29 -5.36 -17.10
N GLY A 92 -5.57 -5.11 -18.19
CA GLY A 92 -4.51 -4.10 -18.21
C GLY A 92 -5.02 -2.69 -17.93
N LEU A 93 -6.22 -2.32 -18.43
CA LEU A 93 -6.85 -1.03 -18.11
C LEU A 93 -7.26 -0.93 -16.64
N LEU A 94 -7.83 -1.99 -16.05
CA LEU A 94 -8.18 -2.03 -14.62
C LEU A 94 -6.95 -1.78 -13.73
N TRP A 95 -5.81 -2.39 -14.04
CA TRP A 95 -4.56 -2.10 -13.33
C TRP A 95 -4.09 -0.67 -13.53
N ALA A 96 -4.13 -0.18 -14.77
CA ALA A 96 -3.69 1.18 -15.10
C ALA A 96 -4.55 2.25 -14.42
N GLU A 97 -5.87 2.03 -14.36
CA GLU A 97 -6.81 2.95 -13.70
C GLU A 97 -6.52 3.12 -12.21
N GLY A 98 -6.20 2.02 -11.52
CA GLY A 98 -5.78 2.09 -10.12
C GLY A 98 -4.57 3.01 -9.92
N VAL A 99 -3.57 2.89 -10.79
CA VAL A 99 -2.38 3.77 -10.76
C VAL A 99 -2.75 5.22 -11.10
N VAL A 100 -3.63 5.46 -12.07
CA VAL A 100 -4.12 6.81 -12.40
C VAL A 100 -4.81 7.45 -11.21
N ALA A 101 -5.67 6.71 -10.53
CA ALA A 101 -6.37 7.20 -9.33
C ALA A 101 -5.38 7.59 -8.22
N GLU A 102 -4.32 6.82 -8.04
CA GLU A 102 -3.24 7.12 -7.09
C GLU A 102 -2.46 8.38 -7.47
N VAL A 103 -2.06 8.51 -8.74
CA VAL A 103 -1.35 9.70 -9.26
C VAL A 103 -2.20 10.95 -9.07
N VAL A 104 -3.49 10.90 -9.36
CA VAL A 104 -4.43 12.00 -9.13
C VAL A 104 -4.45 12.39 -7.65
N LEU A 105 -4.58 11.41 -6.73
CA LEU A 105 -4.54 11.70 -5.30
C LEU A 105 -3.22 12.38 -4.88
N PHE A 106 -2.09 11.87 -5.35
CA PHE A 106 -0.77 12.41 -4.99
C PHE A 106 -0.55 13.82 -5.53
N ALA A 107 -1.09 14.16 -6.71
CA ALA A 107 -1.05 15.51 -7.24
C ALA A 107 -1.74 16.54 -6.31
N PHE A 108 -2.71 16.10 -5.51
CA PHE A 108 -3.43 16.94 -4.53
C PHE A 108 -3.06 16.64 -3.08
N SER A 109 -2.03 15.84 -2.84
CA SER A 109 -1.66 15.30 -1.51
C SER A 109 -1.52 16.39 -0.44
N GLY A 110 -0.90 17.52 -0.75
CA GLY A 110 -0.74 18.62 0.22
C GLY A 110 -2.08 19.18 0.73
N ARG A 111 -3.08 19.32 -0.15
CA ARG A 111 -4.43 19.78 0.24
C ARG A 111 -5.18 18.70 1.02
N VAL A 112 -5.06 17.47 0.58
CA VAL A 112 -5.75 16.31 1.19
C VAL A 112 -5.23 16.08 2.61
N VAL A 113 -3.92 16.03 2.79
CA VAL A 113 -3.28 15.84 4.10
C VAL A 113 -3.54 17.04 5.02
N GLY A 114 -3.45 18.25 4.48
CA GLY A 114 -3.69 19.48 5.26
C GLY A 114 -5.11 19.59 5.81
N ARG A 115 -6.11 19.05 5.10
CA ARG A 115 -7.51 19.10 5.52
C ARG A 115 -7.93 17.92 6.40
N LEU A 116 -7.48 16.71 6.09
CA LEU A 116 -7.96 15.49 6.73
C LEU A 116 -7.07 15.00 7.87
N GLY A 117 -5.77 15.25 7.77
CA GLY A 117 -4.80 14.71 8.70
C GLY A 117 -4.54 13.20 8.54
N PRO A 118 -3.43 12.69 9.15
CA PRO A 118 -2.97 11.33 8.91
C PRO A 118 -3.94 10.25 9.41
N GLY A 119 -4.56 10.45 10.57
CA GLY A 119 -5.48 9.46 11.14
C GLY A 119 -6.72 9.23 10.27
N VAL A 120 -7.33 10.30 9.75
CA VAL A 120 -8.49 10.19 8.85
C VAL A 120 -8.12 9.50 7.54
N LEU A 121 -6.93 9.79 7.00
CA LEU A 121 -6.45 9.14 5.78
C LEU A 121 -6.30 7.62 5.94
N LEU A 122 -5.77 7.17 7.08
CA LEU A 122 -5.67 5.73 7.39
C LEU A 122 -7.06 5.09 7.50
N VAL A 123 -8.02 5.76 8.15
CA VAL A 123 -9.42 5.27 8.25
C VAL A 123 -10.05 5.17 6.87
N LEU A 124 -9.89 6.20 6.02
CA LEU A 124 -10.41 6.17 4.64
C LEU A 124 -9.79 5.04 3.82
N GLY A 125 -8.49 4.76 4.01
CA GLY A 125 -7.83 3.61 3.41
C GLY A 125 -8.50 2.29 3.78
N GLY A 126 -8.80 2.09 5.06
CA GLY A 126 -9.47 0.90 5.55
C GLY A 126 -10.92 0.77 5.08
N LEU A 127 -11.72 1.83 5.19
CA LEU A 127 -13.11 1.82 4.73
C LEU A 127 -13.21 1.64 3.21
N GLY A 128 -12.34 2.32 2.45
CA GLY A 128 -12.23 2.10 1.00
C GLY A 128 -11.89 0.66 0.66
N GLY A 129 -11.02 0.02 1.46
CA GLY A 129 -10.70 -1.40 1.32
C GLY A 129 -11.89 -2.32 1.58
N VAL A 130 -12.65 -2.08 2.64
CA VAL A 130 -13.88 -2.86 2.91
C VAL A 130 -14.81 -2.83 1.70
N VAL A 131 -15.12 -1.63 1.20
CA VAL A 131 -16.02 -1.49 0.03
C VAL A 131 -15.43 -2.19 -1.19
N ARG A 132 -14.17 -1.90 -1.52
CA ARG A 132 -13.50 -2.44 -2.71
C ARG A 132 -13.47 -3.96 -2.72
N TRP A 133 -13.04 -4.56 -1.61
CA TRP A 133 -12.91 -6.02 -1.54
C TRP A 133 -14.25 -6.73 -1.48
N CYS A 134 -15.28 -6.14 -0.85
CA CYS A 134 -16.63 -6.69 -0.90
C CYS A 134 -17.20 -6.68 -2.33
N VAL A 135 -16.98 -5.62 -3.11
CA VAL A 135 -17.42 -5.60 -4.51
C VAL A 135 -16.65 -6.62 -5.35
N LEU A 136 -15.32 -6.72 -5.20
CA LEU A 136 -14.52 -7.72 -5.90
C LEU A 136 -14.89 -9.17 -5.54
N ALA A 137 -15.38 -9.40 -4.33
CA ALA A 137 -15.91 -10.70 -3.92
C ALA A 137 -17.28 -11.01 -4.54
N ALA A 138 -18.08 -9.98 -4.77
CA ALA A 138 -19.48 -10.13 -5.18
C ALA A 138 -19.66 -10.20 -6.70
N THR A 139 -18.76 -9.60 -7.50
CA THR A 139 -18.96 -9.49 -8.95
C THR A 139 -17.66 -9.37 -9.73
N THR A 140 -17.73 -9.85 -10.96
CA THR A 140 -16.72 -9.65 -12.03
C THR A 140 -17.27 -8.78 -13.17
N ASP A 141 -18.39 -8.09 -12.94
CA ASP A 141 -18.94 -7.15 -13.92
C ASP A 141 -17.95 -6.02 -14.22
N PRO A 142 -17.62 -5.75 -15.48
CA PRO A 142 -16.63 -4.74 -15.83
C PRO A 142 -16.94 -3.34 -15.33
N VAL A 143 -18.21 -2.92 -15.34
CA VAL A 143 -18.60 -1.58 -14.89
C VAL A 143 -18.35 -1.42 -13.40
N ALA A 144 -18.73 -2.43 -12.60
CA ALA A 144 -18.46 -2.46 -11.16
C ALA A 144 -16.97 -2.48 -10.88
N LEU A 145 -16.19 -3.27 -11.63
CA LEU A 145 -14.73 -3.34 -11.47
C LEU A 145 -14.09 -1.98 -11.74
N PHE A 146 -14.39 -1.32 -12.85
CA PHE A 146 -13.89 0.03 -13.14
C PHE A 146 -14.30 1.04 -12.08
N ALA A 147 -15.54 1.02 -11.61
CA ALA A 147 -15.99 1.92 -10.56
C ALA A 147 -15.18 1.79 -9.26
N VAL A 148 -14.85 0.56 -8.84
CA VAL A 148 -14.12 0.33 -7.58
C VAL A 148 -12.60 0.45 -7.71
N GLN A 149 -12.04 0.46 -8.91
CA GLN A 149 -10.60 0.68 -9.08
C GLN A 149 -10.17 2.09 -8.64
N TRP A 150 -11.03 3.09 -8.73
CA TRP A 150 -10.78 4.42 -8.15
C TRP A 150 -10.53 4.39 -6.65
N LEU A 151 -11.06 3.41 -5.94
CA LEU A 151 -10.80 3.22 -4.52
C LEU A 151 -9.34 2.80 -4.24
N HIS A 152 -8.53 2.51 -5.27
CA HIS A 152 -7.10 2.30 -5.09
C HIS A 152 -6.41 3.54 -4.51
N ALA A 153 -6.84 4.73 -4.91
CA ALA A 153 -6.40 5.98 -4.30
C ALA A 153 -6.64 6.01 -2.79
N ALA A 154 -7.77 5.48 -2.32
CA ALA A 154 -8.05 5.38 -0.90
C ALA A 154 -7.25 4.24 -0.25
N THR A 155 -7.33 3.02 -0.78
CA THR A 155 -6.76 1.82 -0.16
C THR A 155 -5.25 1.85 -0.08
N PHE A 156 -4.57 2.38 -1.10
CA PHE A 156 -3.12 2.51 -1.12
C PHE A 156 -2.68 3.97 -0.88
N GLY A 157 -3.18 4.92 -1.66
CA GLY A 157 -2.71 6.30 -1.61
C GLY A 157 -2.98 6.99 -0.27
N CYS A 158 -4.23 6.96 0.24
CA CYS A 158 -4.53 7.55 1.55
C CYS A 158 -3.82 6.82 2.68
N MET A 159 -3.73 5.48 2.62
CA MET A 159 -2.97 4.69 3.60
C MET A 159 -1.50 5.12 3.62
N HIS A 160 -0.85 5.22 2.47
CA HIS A 160 0.55 5.62 2.36
C HIS A 160 0.78 7.05 2.87
N LEU A 161 -0.01 8.02 2.41
CA LEU A 161 0.07 9.41 2.87
C LEU A 161 -0.17 9.50 4.38
N GLY A 162 -1.19 8.82 4.88
CA GLY A 162 -1.50 8.78 6.31
C GLY A 162 -0.33 8.22 7.13
N ALA A 163 0.26 7.12 6.68
CA ALA A 163 1.40 6.48 7.34
C ALA A 163 2.63 7.41 7.37
N MET A 164 3.02 7.96 6.21
CA MET A 164 4.20 8.83 6.14
C MET A 164 4.04 10.11 6.96
N HIS A 165 2.87 10.74 6.92
CA HIS A 165 2.60 11.95 7.70
C HIS A 165 2.46 11.67 9.20
N PHE A 166 1.92 10.52 9.59
CA PHE A 166 1.93 10.10 10.99
C PHE A 166 3.37 9.92 11.48
N LEU A 167 4.19 9.15 10.77
CA LEU A 167 5.58 8.89 11.17
C LEU A 167 6.41 10.17 11.25
N ASN A 168 6.23 11.08 10.29
CA ASN A 168 6.96 12.36 10.30
C ASN A 168 6.60 13.26 11.48
N ARG A 169 5.36 13.20 11.99
CA ARG A 169 4.91 14.02 13.12
C ARG A 169 5.06 13.34 14.46
N ALA A 170 4.88 12.02 14.50
CA ALA A 170 4.83 11.23 15.71
C ALA A 170 6.21 10.73 16.15
N ALA A 171 7.13 10.46 15.22
CA ALA A 171 8.44 9.97 15.57
C ALA A 171 9.29 11.07 16.27
N PRO A 172 10.04 10.71 17.34
CA PRO A 172 10.96 11.62 17.96
C PRO A 172 11.99 12.19 16.98
N PRO A 173 12.51 13.42 17.22
CA PRO A 173 13.58 13.98 16.42
C PRO A 173 14.77 13.02 16.29
N GLY A 174 15.25 12.81 15.07
CA GLY A 174 16.34 11.86 14.78
C GLY A 174 15.93 10.40 14.61
N LEU A 175 14.69 10.01 14.93
CA LEU A 175 14.18 8.64 14.72
C LEU A 175 13.24 8.49 13.51
N SER A 176 12.85 9.56 12.83
CA SER A 176 11.85 9.52 11.75
C SER A 176 12.25 8.55 10.64
N ALA A 177 13.47 8.61 10.13
CA ALA A 177 13.95 7.69 9.08
C ALA A 177 13.93 6.22 9.54
N ARG A 178 14.37 5.96 10.78
CA ARG A 178 14.38 4.61 11.35
C ARG A 178 12.95 4.08 11.61
N ALA A 179 12.04 4.94 12.04
CA ALA A 179 10.62 4.60 12.20
C ALA A 179 9.98 4.26 10.85
N GLN A 180 10.30 4.99 9.78
CA GLN A 180 9.85 4.69 8.41
C GLN A 180 10.43 3.37 7.90
N THR A 181 11.74 3.12 8.12
CA THR A 181 12.36 1.83 7.77
C THR A 181 11.69 0.68 8.49
N LEU A 182 11.45 0.81 9.80
CA LEU A 182 10.78 -0.21 10.59
C LEU A 182 9.34 -0.45 10.10
N HIS A 183 8.59 0.61 9.85
CA HIS A 183 7.26 0.52 9.24
C HIS A 183 7.32 -0.24 7.91
N SER A 184 8.20 0.15 6.99
CA SER A 184 8.32 -0.53 5.69
C SER A 184 8.72 -2.00 5.84
N SER A 185 9.67 -2.32 6.72
CA SER A 185 10.10 -3.71 6.96
C SER A 185 8.96 -4.58 7.50
N VAL A 186 8.16 -4.05 8.42
CA VAL A 186 7.05 -4.80 9.02
C VAL A 186 5.86 -4.88 8.06
N THR A 187 5.46 -3.76 7.44
CA THR A 187 4.26 -3.74 6.60
C THR A 187 4.50 -4.33 5.22
N LEU A 188 5.52 -3.85 4.49
CA LEU A 188 5.82 -4.31 3.14
C LEU A 188 6.61 -5.64 3.13
N GLY A 189 7.41 -5.91 4.16
CA GLY A 189 8.14 -7.16 4.30
C GLY A 189 7.29 -8.24 4.97
N ILE A 190 7.15 -8.17 6.30
CA ILE A 190 6.58 -9.26 7.10
C ILE A 190 5.08 -9.45 6.80
N ALA A 191 4.27 -8.38 6.91
CA ALA A 191 2.81 -8.49 6.75
C ALA A 191 2.42 -8.86 5.31
N SER A 192 3.08 -8.26 4.30
CA SER A 192 2.86 -8.66 2.89
C SER A 192 3.34 -10.09 2.62
N GLY A 193 4.48 -10.50 3.19
CA GLY A 193 5.00 -11.86 3.05
C GLY A 193 4.03 -12.90 3.61
N ILE A 194 3.56 -12.73 4.84
CA ILE A 194 2.57 -13.61 5.47
C ILE A 194 1.27 -13.61 4.66
N GLY A 195 0.79 -12.42 4.26
CA GLY A 195 -0.41 -12.28 3.44
C GLY A 195 -0.31 -13.00 2.10
N MET A 196 0.84 -12.91 1.42
CA MET A 196 1.05 -13.58 0.13
C MET A 196 1.16 -15.10 0.28
N LEU A 197 1.83 -15.59 1.31
CA LEU A 197 1.89 -17.03 1.60
C LEU A 197 0.51 -17.61 1.88
N SER A 198 -0.37 -16.86 2.56
CA SER A 198 -1.74 -17.28 2.84
C SER A 198 -2.67 -17.12 1.63
N ALA A 199 -2.36 -16.20 0.72
CA ALA A 199 -3.22 -15.83 -0.41
C ALA A 199 -3.50 -17.01 -1.35
N GLY A 200 -2.49 -17.85 -1.60
CA GLY A 200 -2.63 -19.04 -2.46
C GLY A 200 -3.68 -20.01 -1.93
N GLN A 201 -3.57 -20.42 -0.68
CA GLN A 201 -4.49 -21.36 -0.04
C GLN A 201 -5.91 -20.78 0.08
N LEU A 202 -6.02 -19.50 0.44
CA LEU A 202 -7.31 -18.83 0.53
C LEU A 202 -7.99 -18.73 -0.85
N TYR A 203 -7.25 -18.38 -1.89
CA TYR A 203 -7.82 -18.27 -3.22
C TYR A 203 -8.15 -19.63 -3.83
N GLU A 204 -7.34 -20.67 -3.60
CA GLU A 204 -7.63 -22.03 -4.05
C GLU A 204 -8.95 -22.54 -3.45
N SER A 205 -9.19 -22.30 -2.17
CA SER A 205 -10.37 -22.81 -1.44
C SER A 205 -11.63 -21.95 -1.64
N LEU A 206 -11.50 -20.63 -1.75
CA LEU A 206 -12.64 -19.68 -1.73
C LEU A 206 -12.86 -18.93 -3.04
N GLN A 207 -11.92 -19.01 -3.99
CA GLN A 207 -11.97 -18.27 -5.25
C GLN A 207 -12.24 -16.77 -5.01
N GLY A 208 -13.23 -16.18 -5.68
CA GLY A 208 -13.64 -14.78 -5.44
C GLY A 208 -14.03 -14.47 -3.99
N GLY A 209 -14.53 -15.46 -3.24
CA GLY A 209 -14.83 -15.31 -1.80
C GLY A 209 -13.61 -14.97 -0.95
N ALA A 210 -12.39 -15.26 -1.43
CA ALA A 210 -11.15 -14.90 -0.75
C ALA A 210 -10.99 -13.38 -0.55
N PHE A 211 -11.58 -12.55 -1.42
CA PHE A 211 -11.59 -11.09 -1.24
C PHE A 211 -12.33 -10.65 0.04
N LEU A 212 -13.25 -11.45 0.58
CA LEU A 212 -13.88 -11.15 1.87
C LEU A 212 -12.88 -11.21 3.04
N ALA A 213 -11.88 -12.07 2.97
CA ALA A 213 -10.78 -12.05 3.95
C ALA A 213 -10.00 -10.73 3.88
N MET A 214 -9.81 -10.17 2.67
CA MET A 214 -9.20 -8.83 2.50
C MET A 214 -10.09 -7.74 3.10
N ALA A 215 -11.42 -7.83 2.93
CA ALA A 215 -12.36 -6.90 3.55
C ALA A 215 -12.28 -6.95 5.08
N ALA A 216 -12.18 -8.15 5.67
CA ALA A 216 -12.02 -8.31 7.11
C ALA A 216 -10.71 -7.70 7.62
N LEU A 217 -9.58 -7.91 6.93
CA LEU A 217 -8.30 -7.26 7.26
C LEU A 217 -8.40 -5.74 7.16
N SER A 218 -9.05 -5.22 6.10
CA SER A 218 -9.28 -3.78 5.93
C SER A 218 -10.14 -3.20 7.04
N ALA A 219 -11.19 -3.91 7.48
CA ALA A 219 -12.03 -3.52 8.60
C ALA A 219 -11.23 -3.47 9.92
N GLY A 220 -10.42 -4.49 10.19
CA GLY A 220 -9.50 -4.50 11.32
C GLY A 220 -8.51 -3.33 11.30
N GLY A 221 -7.92 -3.07 10.12
CA GLY A 221 -7.06 -1.92 9.90
C GLY A 221 -7.76 -0.58 10.11
N ALA A 222 -9.01 -0.44 9.65
CA ALA A 222 -9.83 0.76 9.89
C ALA A 222 -10.12 0.99 11.38
N VAL A 223 -10.41 -0.08 12.14
CA VAL A 223 -10.61 0.01 13.60
C VAL A 223 -9.33 0.47 14.30
N MET A 224 -8.17 -0.09 13.94
CA MET A 224 -6.89 0.36 14.50
C MET A 224 -6.56 1.81 14.13
N ALA A 225 -6.84 2.21 12.89
CA ALA A 225 -6.65 3.57 12.41
C ALA A 225 -7.58 4.56 13.15
N GLU A 226 -8.83 4.18 13.41
CA GLU A 226 -9.78 5.00 14.15
C GLU A 226 -9.37 5.13 15.63
N ARG A 227 -8.90 4.04 16.24
CA ARG A 227 -8.33 4.07 17.57
C ARG A 227 -7.13 5.02 17.63
N LEU A 228 -6.20 4.89 16.70
CA LEU A 228 -5.05 5.79 16.59
C LEU A 228 -5.48 7.25 16.46
N ARG A 229 -6.48 7.54 15.59
CA ARG A 229 -7.01 8.88 15.37
C ARG A 229 -7.59 9.50 16.64
N ARG A 230 -8.26 8.71 17.48
CA ARG A 230 -8.85 9.18 18.75
C ARG A 230 -7.81 9.40 19.83
N GLU A 231 -6.82 8.53 19.92
CA GLU A 231 -5.85 8.55 21.02
C GLU A 231 -4.66 9.49 20.72
N TRP A 232 -4.24 9.61 19.45
CA TRP A 232 -3.10 10.46 19.08
C TRP A 232 -3.52 11.93 18.92
N ARG A 233 -2.91 12.79 19.71
CA ARG A 233 -3.22 14.23 19.74
C ARG A 233 -2.31 15.09 18.84
N GLY A 234 -1.61 14.49 17.87
CA GLY A 234 -0.81 15.20 16.87
C GLY A 234 0.63 15.52 17.28
N GLY A 235 1.05 15.14 18.47
CA GLY A 235 2.41 15.36 18.99
C GLY A 235 3.36 14.17 18.78
N VAL A 236 4.61 14.39 19.18
CA VAL A 236 5.63 13.36 19.23
C VAL A 236 5.25 12.31 20.28
N ILE A 237 5.41 11.04 19.94
CA ILE A 237 5.18 9.90 20.83
C ILE A 237 6.50 9.47 21.45
N VAL A 238 6.52 9.31 22.74
CA VAL A 238 7.72 8.92 23.52
C VAL A 238 7.40 7.68 24.31
#